data_70d01705cd8b733547eb1dd856c25976
#
_entry.id   70d01705cd8b733547eb1dd856c25976
#
_cell.length_a   1.000
_cell.length_b   1.000
_cell.length_c   1.000
_cell.angle_alpha   90.00
_cell.angle_beta   90.00
_cell.angle_gamma   90.00
#
_symmetry.space_group_name_H-M   'P 1'
#
loop_
_entity.id
_entity.type
_entity.pdbx_description
1 polymer ?
#
loop_
_entity_poly.entity_id
_entity_poly.type
_entity_poly.pdbx_seq_one_letter_code
_entity_poly.pdbx_strand_id
1 'polypeptide(L)'
;MKNILKRSLCITLAMIMLLLCISCGNSETTDTEEQSVTQSNTEIPDSELIESDDGELRVLITSDVHHTNVNTWYGITSDLRMKWWVNAIKKEHESAPIDLIIIAGDTSLDHYSDKGSYTTQGISTTKSFVENYVSQLPEEIPVYILPGNHEQFSNSQWKQMTGNDRQFTVEMKGNLFICLDNYNSKLEPYRTGDPDYTPTDVDYVKEQMEKYPDCDKVWLVAHMFDTKQETDAFKSLLKGEKRIKGLFAGHTHKCSVIKLGNDYGGKRIAQTGNYSYTYYTAIPETINMSDVKNSFWGFRDLNITSESAISNYIIAETKGPMVNGEVLDLKRRTTDSVRFY
;
A
#
# COMPACT_ATOMS: atom_id res chain seq x y z
N MET A 1 -4.30 -1.58 56.17
CA MET A 1 -5.77 -1.49 56.15
C MET A 1 -6.35 -0.71 54.96
N LYS A 2 -5.71 0.32 54.40
CA LYS A 2 -6.27 1.09 53.26
C LYS A 2 -6.31 0.34 51.92
N ASN A 3 -5.52 -0.69 51.71
CA ASN A 3 -5.50 -1.44 50.44
C ASN A 3 -6.52 -2.59 50.35
N ILE A 4 -7.07 -3.01 51.46
CA ILE A 4 -8.09 -4.09 51.48
C ILE A 4 -9.47 -3.51 51.18
N LEU A 5 -9.74 -2.28 51.60
CA LEU A 5 -11.04 -1.60 51.30
C LEU A 5 -11.20 -1.27 49.82
N LYS A 6 -10.12 -0.95 49.08
CA LYS A 6 -10.20 -0.67 47.64
C LYS A 6 -10.52 -1.90 46.80
N ARG A 7 -10.02 -3.07 47.18
CA ARG A 7 -10.32 -4.33 46.46
C ARG A 7 -11.75 -4.81 46.68
N SER A 8 -12.30 -4.59 47.87
CA SER A 8 -13.69 -4.97 48.18
C SER A 8 -14.70 -4.11 47.43
N LEU A 9 -14.42 -2.82 47.23
CA LEU A 9 -15.32 -1.89 46.52
C LEU A 9 -15.40 -2.19 44.99
N CYS A 10 -14.30 -2.60 44.38
CA CYS A 10 -14.32 -2.98 42.95
C CYS A 10 -15.09 -4.28 42.66
N ILE A 11 -15.05 -5.24 43.58
CA ILE A 11 -15.77 -6.52 43.40
C ILE A 11 -17.29 -6.30 43.55
N THR A 12 -17.71 -5.43 44.46
CA THR A 12 -19.12 -5.12 44.69
C THR A 12 -19.74 -4.36 43.51
N LEU A 13 -18.98 -3.45 42.86
CA LEU A 13 -19.46 -2.72 41.67
C LEU A 13 -19.60 -3.62 40.45
N ALA A 14 -18.71 -4.60 40.28
CA ALA A 14 -18.77 -5.57 39.17
C ALA A 14 -19.99 -6.53 39.31
N MET A 15 -20.37 -6.91 40.55
CA MET A 15 -21.56 -7.74 40.78
C MET A 15 -22.88 -6.98 40.57
N ILE A 16 -22.91 -5.69 40.85
CA ILE A 16 -24.13 -4.88 40.62
C ILE A 16 -24.39 -4.64 39.14
N MET A 17 -23.36 -4.53 38.32
CA MET A 17 -23.53 -4.46 36.85
C MET A 17 -23.99 -5.78 36.23
N LEU A 18 -23.64 -6.93 36.81
CA LEU A 18 -24.05 -8.23 36.30
C LEU A 18 -25.54 -8.55 36.63
N LEU A 19 -26.09 -7.96 37.67
CA LEU A 19 -27.48 -8.18 38.08
C LEU A 19 -28.50 -7.28 37.36
N LEU A 20 -28.06 -6.23 36.67
CA LEU A 20 -28.91 -5.36 35.86
C LEU A 20 -29.16 -5.83 34.44
N CYS A 21 -28.46 -6.87 33.99
CA CYS A 21 -28.64 -7.46 32.65
C CYS A 21 -29.61 -8.65 32.58
N ILE A 22 -30.28 -9.04 33.70
CA ILE A 22 -31.15 -10.26 33.76
C ILE A 22 -32.65 -9.88 33.89
N SER A 23 -33.06 -8.64 33.76
CA SER A 23 -34.45 -8.25 33.88
C SER A 23 -34.95 -7.47 32.65
N CYS A 24 -35.09 -8.16 31.55
CA CYS A 24 -36.03 -7.85 30.46
C CYS A 24 -36.15 -9.10 29.56
N GLY A 25 -37.02 -9.98 29.99
CA GLY A 25 -37.47 -11.11 29.19
C GLY A 25 -38.97 -11.00 28.99
N ASN A 26 -39.39 -11.32 27.80
CA ASN A 26 -40.75 -11.59 27.28
C ASN A 26 -41.55 -10.37 26.77
N SER A 27 -41.63 -10.30 25.45
CA SER A 27 -42.92 -10.44 24.75
C SER A 27 -42.75 -10.39 23.23
N GLU A 28 -43.45 -11.31 22.61
CA GLU A 28 -44.04 -11.26 21.27
C GLU A 28 -43.15 -11.56 20.05
N THR A 29 -43.35 -12.78 19.58
CA THR A 29 -43.13 -13.25 18.22
C THR A 29 -43.82 -12.34 17.21
N THR A 30 -43.06 -11.61 16.44
CA THR A 30 -43.47 -11.13 15.12
C THR A 30 -42.54 -11.74 14.10
N ASP A 31 -43.15 -12.54 13.19
CA ASP A 31 -42.49 -13.04 11.98
C ASP A 31 -41.86 -11.88 11.23
N THR A 32 -40.54 -11.81 11.27
CA THR A 32 -39.77 -10.98 10.36
C THR A 32 -39.24 -11.88 9.26
N GLU A 33 -39.78 -11.72 8.07
CA GLU A 33 -39.29 -12.27 6.84
C GLU A 33 -37.77 -12.09 6.79
N GLU A 34 -37.06 -13.21 6.67
CA GLU A 34 -35.66 -13.22 6.22
C GLU A 34 -35.61 -12.58 4.83
N GLN A 35 -35.33 -11.30 4.77
CA GLN A 35 -34.85 -10.70 3.53
C GLN A 35 -33.48 -11.34 3.26
N SER A 36 -33.50 -12.33 2.36
CA SER A 36 -32.30 -12.82 1.71
C SER A 36 -31.61 -11.60 1.05
N VAL A 37 -30.54 -11.17 1.68
CA VAL A 37 -29.60 -10.24 1.03
C VAL A 37 -28.97 -11.02 -0.12
N THR A 38 -29.58 -10.93 -1.27
CA THR A 38 -28.97 -11.33 -2.54
C THR A 38 -27.68 -10.55 -2.68
N GLN A 39 -26.55 -11.21 -2.47
CA GLN A 39 -25.24 -10.68 -2.85
C GLN A 39 -25.30 -10.41 -4.36
N SER A 40 -25.51 -9.14 -4.73
CA SER A 40 -25.24 -8.74 -6.08
C SER A 40 -23.72 -8.75 -6.24
N ASN A 41 -23.21 -9.79 -6.90
CA ASN A 41 -21.90 -9.73 -7.51
C ASN A 41 -21.93 -8.54 -8.50
N THR A 42 -21.55 -7.38 -8.05
CA THR A 42 -21.32 -6.26 -8.93
C THR A 42 -20.01 -6.55 -9.65
N GLU A 43 -20.11 -7.27 -10.76
CA GLU A 43 -19.05 -7.31 -11.75
C GLU A 43 -18.71 -5.86 -12.10
N ILE A 44 -17.47 -5.57 -12.01
CA ILE A 44 -16.89 -4.30 -12.36
C ILE A 44 -16.97 -4.22 -13.90
N PRO A 45 -17.59 -3.22 -14.49
CA PRO A 45 -17.66 -3.12 -15.95
C PRO A 45 -16.25 -3.05 -16.54
N ASP A 46 -15.88 -4.00 -17.38
CA ASP A 46 -14.59 -4.03 -18.10
C ASP A 46 -14.32 -2.76 -18.92
N SER A 47 -15.37 -1.96 -19.17
CA SER A 47 -15.30 -0.75 -19.98
C SER A 47 -14.51 0.42 -19.38
N GLU A 48 -14.05 0.32 -18.13
CA GLU A 48 -13.28 1.38 -17.47
C GLU A 48 -11.76 1.13 -17.44
N LEU A 49 -11.33 -0.08 -17.80
CA LEU A 49 -9.93 -0.40 -17.95
C LEU A 49 -9.45 -0.04 -19.36
N ILE A 50 -8.26 0.50 -19.47
CA ILE A 50 -7.58 0.61 -20.74
C ILE A 50 -7.04 -0.79 -21.06
N GLU A 51 -7.53 -1.40 -22.14
CA GLU A 51 -6.96 -2.67 -22.61
C GLU A 51 -5.51 -2.43 -23.05
N SER A 52 -4.61 -3.32 -22.66
CA SER A 52 -3.24 -3.38 -23.17
C SER A 52 -3.17 -4.48 -24.22
N ASP A 53 -2.45 -4.23 -25.30
CA ASP A 53 -1.98 -5.30 -26.20
C ASP A 53 -1.16 -6.31 -25.40
N ASP A 54 -0.97 -7.52 -25.92
CA ASP A 54 -0.12 -8.55 -25.29
C ASP A 54 1.23 -7.96 -24.89
N GLY A 55 1.37 -7.64 -23.61
CA GLY A 55 2.49 -6.87 -23.08
C GLY A 55 3.80 -7.64 -23.17
N GLU A 56 4.87 -7.00 -23.65
CA GLU A 56 6.22 -7.56 -23.59
C GLU A 56 6.72 -7.70 -22.15
N LEU A 57 6.26 -6.83 -21.25
CA LEU A 57 6.59 -6.83 -19.82
C LEU A 57 5.38 -6.43 -18.98
N ARG A 58 4.96 -7.30 -18.06
CA ARG A 58 3.90 -7.04 -17.11
C ARG A 58 4.46 -6.91 -15.70
N VAL A 59 4.26 -5.74 -15.07
CA VAL A 59 4.79 -5.42 -13.75
C VAL A 59 3.66 -5.10 -12.79
N LEU A 60 3.62 -5.77 -11.64
CA LEU A 60 2.70 -5.45 -10.57
C LEU A 60 3.43 -4.56 -9.55
N ILE A 61 2.84 -3.40 -9.22
CA ILE A 61 3.39 -2.46 -8.24
C ILE A 61 2.37 -2.23 -7.13
N THR A 62 2.74 -2.51 -5.90
CA THR A 62 1.90 -2.42 -4.70
C THR A 62 2.63 -1.70 -3.58
N SER A 63 1.92 -1.21 -2.56
CA SER A 63 2.50 -0.56 -1.39
C SER A 63 1.54 -0.56 -0.21
N ASP A 64 1.93 0.01 0.91
CA ASP A 64 1.07 0.35 2.04
C ASP A 64 0.23 -0.85 2.52
N VAL A 65 0.86 -2.01 2.61
CA VAL A 65 0.21 -3.22 3.13
C VAL A 65 0.11 -3.20 4.65
N HIS A 66 1.02 -2.49 5.31
CA HIS A 66 1.06 -2.27 6.76
C HIS A 66 0.74 -3.55 7.55
N HIS A 67 1.54 -4.59 7.32
CA HIS A 67 1.44 -5.80 8.11
C HIS A 67 1.75 -5.52 9.58
N THR A 68 0.89 -6.00 10.49
CA THR A 68 1.05 -5.82 11.92
C THR A 68 0.37 -6.93 12.69
N ASN A 69 0.91 -7.24 13.88
CA ASN A 69 0.36 -8.30 14.73
C ASN A 69 -0.71 -7.80 15.71
N VAL A 70 -0.94 -6.50 15.80
CA VAL A 70 -1.76 -5.91 16.88
C VAL A 70 -3.02 -5.18 16.40
N ASN A 71 -3.10 -4.80 15.14
CA ASN A 71 -4.20 -4.00 14.63
C ASN A 71 -5.12 -4.76 13.68
N THR A 72 -6.41 -4.46 13.79
CA THR A 72 -7.39 -4.79 12.78
C THR A 72 -7.88 -3.51 12.13
N TRP A 73 -8.04 -3.52 10.82
CA TRP A 73 -8.71 -2.45 10.11
C TRP A 73 -10.01 -2.97 9.52
N TYR A 74 -11.09 -2.24 9.70
CA TYR A 74 -12.42 -2.61 9.24
C TYR A 74 -12.89 -3.98 9.77
N GLY A 75 -12.47 -4.35 10.99
CA GLY A 75 -12.76 -5.65 11.59
C GLY A 75 -11.97 -6.83 11.00
N ILE A 76 -11.02 -6.57 10.09
CA ILE A 76 -10.24 -7.58 9.39
C ILE A 76 -8.82 -7.61 9.94
N THR A 77 -8.35 -8.78 10.36
CA THR A 77 -6.99 -8.94 10.88
C THR A 77 -5.95 -8.77 9.78
N SER A 78 -4.75 -8.38 10.17
CA SER A 78 -3.62 -8.27 9.24
C SER A 78 -3.33 -9.58 8.51
N ASP A 79 -3.34 -10.71 9.24
CA ASP A 79 -3.12 -12.03 8.65
C ASP A 79 -4.15 -12.35 7.53
N LEU A 80 -5.42 -12.06 7.77
CA LEU A 80 -6.46 -12.29 6.75
C LEU A 80 -6.30 -11.37 5.54
N ARG A 81 -5.96 -10.08 5.76
CA ARG A 81 -5.68 -9.14 4.66
C ARG A 81 -4.50 -9.61 3.81
N MET A 82 -3.43 -10.06 4.46
CA MET A 82 -2.24 -10.52 3.75
C MET A 82 -2.51 -11.80 2.95
N LYS A 83 -3.32 -12.70 3.47
CA LYS A 83 -3.79 -13.87 2.70
C LYS A 83 -4.61 -13.46 1.46
N TRP A 84 -5.45 -12.45 1.59
CA TRP A 84 -6.19 -11.93 0.43
C TRP A 84 -5.27 -11.26 -0.58
N TRP A 85 -4.28 -10.50 -0.10
CA TRP A 85 -3.27 -9.88 -0.95
C TRP A 85 -2.49 -10.93 -1.77
N VAL A 86 -1.99 -11.98 -1.12
CA VAL A 86 -1.32 -13.10 -1.79
C VAL A 86 -2.23 -13.76 -2.83
N ASN A 87 -3.47 -14.07 -2.43
CA ASN A 87 -4.42 -14.74 -3.32
C ASN A 87 -4.80 -13.86 -4.53
N ALA A 88 -4.94 -12.56 -4.34
CA ALA A 88 -5.22 -11.63 -5.43
C ALA A 88 -4.07 -11.61 -6.46
N ILE A 89 -2.83 -11.54 -5.99
CA ILE A 89 -1.66 -11.57 -6.88
C ILE A 89 -1.57 -12.91 -7.64
N LYS A 90 -1.79 -14.04 -6.95
CA LYS A 90 -1.81 -15.36 -7.60
C LYS A 90 -2.87 -15.43 -8.70
N LYS A 91 -4.07 -14.95 -8.40
CA LYS A 91 -5.17 -14.92 -9.36
C LYS A 91 -4.84 -14.06 -10.59
N GLU A 92 -4.21 -12.90 -10.37
CA GLU A 92 -3.77 -12.06 -11.49
C GLU A 92 -2.68 -12.74 -12.33
N HIS A 93 -1.73 -13.41 -11.68
CA HIS A 93 -0.69 -14.15 -12.38
C HIS A 93 -1.25 -15.35 -13.16
N GLU A 94 -2.25 -16.06 -12.60
CA GLU A 94 -2.96 -17.15 -13.29
C GLU A 94 -3.73 -16.64 -14.53
N SER A 95 -4.25 -15.42 -14.49
CA SER A 95 -4.99 -14.83 -15.61
C SER A 95 -4.08 -14.40 -16.76
N ALA A 96 -2.94 -13.80 -16.41
CA ALA A 96 -1.86 -13.47 -17.33
C ALA A 96 -0.54 -13.38 -16.54
N PRO A 97 0.56 -13.95 -17.04
CA PRO A 97 1.83 -14.00 -16.32
C PRO A 97 2.31 -12.61 -15.91
N ILE A 98 2.71 -12.48 -14.64
CA ILE A 98 3.40 -11.31 -14.10
C ILE A 98 4.89 -11.59 -14.20
N ASP A 99 5.65 -10.67 -14.77
CA ASP A 99 7.11 -10.80 -14.92
C ASP A 99 7.88 -10.25 -13.71
N LEU A 100 7.31 -9.27 -12.98
CA LEU A 100 7.99 -8.55 -11.91
C LEU A 100 6.99 -8.02 -10.90
N ILE A 101 7.31 -8.10 -9.61
CA ILE A 101 6.58 -7.43 -8.54
C ILE A 101 7.50 -6.43 -7.84
N ILE A 102 7.03 -5.18 -7.66
CA ILE A 102 7.70 -4.17 -6.86
C ILE A 102 6.77 -3.75 -5.71
N ILE A 103 7.25 -3.86 -4.47
CA ILE A 103 6.54 -3.40 -3.28
C ILE A 103 7.15 -2.07 -2.86
N ALA A 104 6.39 -0.99 -3.05
CA ALA A 104 6.85 0.38 -2.94
C ALA A 104 6.67 0.95 -1.51
N GLY A 105 7.18 0.22 -0.50
CA GLY A 105 7.27 0.68 0.88
C GLY A 105 6.02 0.47 1.73
N ASP A 106 6.16 0.80 3.00
CA ASP A 106 5.17 0.66 4.07
C ASP A 106 4.61 -0.76 4.15
N THR A 107 5.53 -1.72 4.19
CA THR A 107 5.22 -3.14 4.34
C THR A 107 4.74 -3.47 5.75
N SER A 108 5.15 -2.65 6.74
CA SER A 108 4.88 -2.84 8.16
C SER A 108 4.58 -1.54 8.90
N LEU A 109 4.45 -1.63 10.24
CA LEU A 109 4.38 -0.49 11.15
C LEU A 109 5.48 -0.56 12.23
N ASP A 110 6.62 -1.17 11.93
CA ASP A 110 7.66 -1.49 12.93
C ASP A 110 8.19 -0.25 13.67
N HIS A 111 8.26 0.89 13.01
CA HIS A 111 8.80 2.12 13.60
C HIS A 111 7.76 3.25 13.72
N TYR A 112 6.48 2.93 13.64
CA TYR A 112 5.42 3.94 13.65
C TYR A 112 5.05 4.38 15.03
N SER A 113 5.34 3.92 16.10
CA SER A 113 4.97 4.50 17.39
C SER A 113 6.16 4.70 18.30
N ASP A 114 6.00 5.59 19.23
CA ASP A 114 6.90 5.65 20.35
C ASP A 114 6.93 4.28 21.03
N LYS A 115 8.06 3.59 20.97
CA LYS A 115 8.37 2.30 21.65
C LYS A 115 8.20 1.03 20.81
N GLY A 116 8.05 1.10 19.52
CA GLY A 116 7.93 -0.11 18.68
C GLY A 116 6.76 -1.00 19.11
N SER A 117 5.62 -0.40 19.48
CA SER A 117 4.47 -1.12 20.04
C SER A 117 3.82 -2.07 19.05
N TYR A 118 4.16 -1.96 17.78
CA TYR A 118 3.69 -2.85 16.73
C TYR A 118 4.63 -4.03 16.48
N THR A 119 5.81 -4.04 17.07
CA THR A 119 6.75 -5.15 17.00
C THR A 119 6.51 -6.10 18.17
N THR A 120 6.21 -7.36 17.89
CA THR A 120 5.93 -8.37 18.91
C THR A 120 7.20 -9.13 19.27
N GLN A 121 7.61 -9.08 20.53
CA GLN A 121 8.70 -9.89 21.10
C GLN A 121 10.04 -9.80 20.33
N GLY A 122 10.36 -8.64 19.77
CA GLY A 122 11.60 -8.45 19.01
C GLY A 122 11.59 -9.04 17.60
N ILE A 123 10.46 -9.57 17.15
CA ILE A 123 10.27 -10.02 15.77
C ILE A 123 9.71 -8.85 14.97
N SER A 124 10.47 -8.41 13.95
CA SER A 124 10.01 -7.39 13.00
C SER A 124 8.79 -7.88 12.22
N THR A 125 7.76 -7.02 12.11
CA THR A 125 6.60 -7.31 11.25
C THR A 125 6.95 -7.24 9.77
N THR A 126 7.96 -6.46 9.38
CA THR A 126 8.58 -6.50 8.04
C THR A 126 9.11 -7.89 7.73
N LYS A 127 9.94 -8.45 8.65
CA LYS A 127 10.46 -9.82 8.48
C LYS A 127 9.34 -10.84 8.39
N SER A 128 8.34 -10.74 9.28
CA SER A 128 7.17 -11.61 9.27
C SER A 128 6.37 -11.51 7.96
N PHE A 129 6.23 -10.32 7.39
CA PHE A 129 5.59 -10.12 6.10
C PHE A 129 6.34 -10.86 4.98
N VAL A 130 7.64 -10.71 4.92
CA VAL A 130 8.48 -11.38 3.91
C VAL A 130 8.42 -12.90 4.05
N GLU A 131 8.66 -13.41 5.26
CA GLU A 131 8.74 -14.87 5.51
C GLU A 131 7.40 -15.59 5.38
N ASN A 132 6.29 -14.94 5.71
CA ASN A 132 4.99 -15.61 5.78
C ASN A 132 4.05 -15.28 4.60
N TYR A 133 4.30 -14.22 3.82
CA TYR A 133 3.38 -13.84 2.74
C TYR A 133 4.10 -13.65 1.41
N VAL A 134 5.21 -12.89 1.36
CA VAL A 134 5.97 -12.73 0.12
C VAL A 134 6.49 -14.09 -0.35
N SER A 135 6.96 -14.93 0.56
CA SER A 135 7.40 -16.31 0.27
C SER A 135 6.32 -17.24 -0.29
N GLN A 136 5.05 -16.84 -0.23
CA GLN A 136 3.95 -17.61 -0.81
C GLN A 136 3.61 -17.20 -2.24
N LEU A 137 4.20 -16.12 -2.76
CA LEU A 137 4.04 -15.73 -4.16
C LEU A 137 4.70 -16.76 -5.09
N PRO A 138 4.29 -16.86 -6.37
CA PRO A 138 4.91 -17.77 -7.31
C PRO A 138 6.43 -17.56 -7.39
N GLU A 139 7.21 -18.65 -7.29
CA GLU A 139 8.69 -18.59 -7.21
C GLU A 139 9.34 -18.01 -8.46
N GLU A 140 8.68 -18.15 -9.61
CA GLU A 140 9.14 -17.63 -10.89
C GLU A 140 9.04 -16.10 -11.01
N ILE A 141 8.30 -15.43 -10.11
CA ILE A 141 8.17 -13.98 -10.17
C ILE A 141 9.20 -13.34 -9.23
N PRO A 142 10.18 -12.59 -9.75
CA PRO A 142 11.08 -11.81 -8.91
C PRO A 142 10.30 -10.73 -8.16
N VAL A 143 10.53 -10.64 -6.84
CA VAL A 143 9.89 -9.65 -5.96
C VAL A 143 10.96 -8.74 -5.38
N TYR A 144 10.78 -7.43 -5.56
CA TYR A 144 11.66 -6.41 -5.01
C TYR A 144 10.90 -5.50 -4.06
N ILE A 145 11.53 -5.17 -2.93
CA ILE A 145 10.88 -4.40 -1.86
C ILE A 145 11.76 -3.21 -1.53
N LEU A 146 11.24 -2.00 -1.67
CA LEU A 146 11.87 -0.78 -1.18
C LEU A 146 11.19 -0.32 0.13
N PRO A 147 11.87 0.43 1.01
CA PRO A 147 11.28 0.89 2.26
C PRO A 147 10.37 2.11 2.06
N GLY A 148 9.43 2.27 3.00
CA GLY A 148 8.65 3.50 3.18
C GLY A 148 9.10 4.28 4.43
N ASN A 149 8.27 5.22 4.86
CA ASN A 149 8.54 6.03 6.06
C ASN A 149 8.43 5.22 7.36
N HIS A 150 7.73 4.08 7.35
CA HIS A 150 7.62 3.19 8.51
C HIS A 150 8.83 2.26 8.67
N GLU A 151 9.67 2.09 7.66
CA GLU A 151 10.82 1.19 7.70
C GLU A 151 12.14 1.95 7.96
N GLN A 152 12.38 2.29 9.23
CA GLN A 152 13.56 3.03 9.66
C GLN A 152 14.74 2.11 10.04
N PHE A 153 14.92 1.02 9.31
CA PHE A 153 16.03 0.09 9.45
C PHE A 153 17.28 0.57 8.72
N SER A 154 18.46 0.23 9.22
CA SER A 154 19.68 0.41 8.44
C SER A 154 19.66 -0.44 7.17
N ASN A 155 20.48 -0.08 6.16
CA ASN A 155 20.54 -0.84 4.91
C ASN A 155 20.89 -2.33 5.16
N SER A 156 21.78 -2.61 6.09
CA SER A 156 22.15 -3.99 6.43
C SER A 156 20.99 -4.78 7.07
N GLN A 157 20.23 -4.16 7.96
CA GLN A 157 19.04 -4.79 8.56
C GLN A 157 17.94 -5.00 7.51
N TRP A 158 17.70 -3.99 6.66
CA TRP A 158 16.74 -4.08 5.58
C TRP A 158 17.07 -5.22 4.62
N LYS A 159 18.32 -5.26 4.15
CA LYS A 159 18.81 -6.31 3.25
C LYS A 159 18.72 -7.70 3.86
N GLN A 160 18.99 -7.84 5.15
CA GLN A 160 18.85 -9.12 5.86
C GLN A 160 17.41 -9.63 5.89
N MET A 161 16.42 -8.73 5.96
CA MET A 161 15.00 -9.11 6.02
C MET A 161 14.39 -9.31 4.65
N THR A 162 14.75 -8.49 3.67
CA THR A 162 14.07 -8.42 2.38
C THR A 162 14.88 -9.00 1.21
N GLY A 163 16.19 -9.15 1.38
CA GLY A 163 17.12 -9.49 0.31
C GLY A 163 17.53 -8.29 -0.56
N ASN A 164 16.91 -7.11 -0.40
CA ASN A 164 17.16 -5.92 -1.21
C ASN A 164 17.94 -4.86 -0.41
N ASP A 165 18.73 -4.05 -1.10
CA ASP A 165 19.20 -2.78 -0.54
C ASP A 165 18.01 -1.82 -0.39
N ARG A 166 18.12 -0.76 0.41
CA ARG A 166 17.06 0.23 0.57
C ARG A 166 16.81 1.02 -0.71
N GLN A 167 17.87 1.22 -1.51
CA GLN A 167 17.83 1.85 -2.82
C GLN A 167 18.52 0.92 -3.82
N PHE A 168 17.89 0.64 -4.95
CA PHE A 168 18.38 -0.35 -5.92
C PHE A 168 17.80 -0.10 -7.31
N THR A 169 18.30 -0.83 -8.28
CA THR A 169 17.86 -0.74 -9.68
C THR A 169 17.61 -2.16 -10.22
N VAL A 170 16.53 -2.31 -10.99
CA VAL A 170 16.17 -3.54 -11.67
C VAL A 170 16.09 -3.26 -13.17
N GLU A 171 16.85 -4.00 -13.95
CA GLU A 171 16.70 -4.05 -15.41
C GLU A 171 15.89 -5.28 -15.78
N MET A 172 14.89 -5.13 -16.65
CA MET A 172 14.12 -6.23 -17.18
C MET A 172 13.57 -5.90 -18.57
N LYS A 173 13.91 -6.72 -19.53
CA LYS A 173 13.42 -6.62 -20.93
C LYS A 173 13.56 -5.19 -21.50
N GLY A 174 14.73 -4.55 -21.31
CA GLY A 174 15.01 -3.19 -21.79
C GLY A 174 14.31 -2.06 -21.00
N ASN A 175 13.67 -2.39 -19.89
CA ASN A 175 13.10 -1.42 -18.96
C ASN A 175 13.98 -1.30 -17.71
N LEU A 176 14.17 -0.09 -17.24
CA LEU A 176 14.94 0.22 -16.05
C LEU A 176 14.04 0.76 -14.93
N PHE A 177 13.87 0.02 -13.86
CA PHE A 177 13.17 0.45 -12.67
C PHE A 177 14.20 0.93 -11.64
N ILE A 178 14.22 2.23 -11.36
CA ILE A 178 15.09 2.83 -10.34
C ILE A 178 14.25 3.02 -9.09
N CYS A 179 14.50 2.19 -8.09
CA CYS A 179 13.82 2.16 -6.80
C CYS A 179 14.56 3.03 -5.80
N LEU A 180 13.92 4.08 -5.32
CA LEU A 180 14.50 5.18 -4.56
C LEU A 180 14.04 5.15 -3.11
N ASP A 181 14.95 5.47 -2.20
CA ASP A 181 14.67 5.61 -0.78
C ASP A 181 14.65 7.10 -0.38
N ASN A 182 13.46 7.65 -0.24
CA ASN A 182 13.25 9.06 0.12
C ASN A 182 13.18 9.30 1.65
N TYR A 183 13.62 8.32 2.46
CA TYR A 183 13.61 8.39 3.93
C TYR A 183 14.93 7.91 4.55
N ASN A 184 16.06 8.17 3.88
CA ASN A 184 17.37 7.63 4.25
C ASN A 184 18.34 8.63 4.91
N SER A 185 18.01 9.93 4.94
CA SER A 185 18.95 10.96 5.44
C SER A 185 19.21 10.83 6.93
N LYS A 186 18.20 10.44 7.69
CA LYS A 186 18.29 10.24 9.13
C LYS A 186 17.27 9.18 9.56
N LEU A 187 17.76 7.98 9.83
CA LEU A 187 16.90 6.93 10.34
C LEU A 187 16.49 7.23 11.79
N GLU A 188 15.20 7.28 12.05
CA GLU A 188 14.62 7.59 13.36
C GLU A 188 13.65 6.48 13.80
N PRO A 189 14.16 5.33 14.26
CA PRO A 189 13.29 4.28 14.78
C PRO A 189 12.52 4.75 16.02
N TYR A 190 11.30 4.26 16.17
CA TYR A 190 10.43 4.51 17.32
C TYR A 190 9.96 5.95 17.51
N ARG A 191 9.80 6.69 16.43
CA ARG A 191 9.25 8.06 16.48
C ARG A 191 7.73 8.06 16.31
N THR A 192 7.12 9.16 16.72
CA THR A 192 5.73 9.52 16.36
C THR A 192 5.73 10.40 15.12
N GLY A 193 4.87 10.09 14.16
CA GLY A 193 4.77 10.81 12.89
C GLY A 193 5.81 10.35 11.86
N ASP A 194 5.79 10.96 10.70
CA ASP A 194 6.67 10.60 9.60
C ASP A 194 8.10 11.10 9.83
N PRO A 195 9.12 10.35 9.38
CA PRO A 195 10.49 10.82 9.33
C PRO A 195 10.65 11.94 8.29
N ASP A 196 11.78 12.65 8.36
CA ASP A 196 12.08 13.71 7.42
C ASP A 196 12.23 13.14 6.00
N TYR A 197 11.54 13.75 5.05
CA TYR A 197 11.65 13.42 3.65
C TYR A 197 13.04 13.80 3.11
N THR A 198 13.63 12.89 2.36
CA THR A 198 14.90 13.12 1.65
C THR A 198 14.57 13.32 0.17
N PRO A 199 14.90 14.47 -0.43
CA PRO A 199 14.72 14.69 -1.86
C PRO A 199 15.42 13.61 -2.69
N THR A 200 14.85 13.34 -3.87
CA THR A 200 15.38 12.33 -4.78
C THR A 200 16.86 12.56 -5.10
N ASP A 201 17.67 11.51 -4.93
CA ASP A 201 19.08 11.52 -5.31
C ASP A 201 19.22 11.51 -6.85
N VAL A 202 19.32 12.69 -7.42
CA VAL A 202 19.40 12.90 -8.87
C VAL A 202 20.68 12.32 -9.46
N ASP A 203 21.77 12.35 -8.70
CA ASP A 203 23.06 11.84 -9.19
C ASP A 203 23.02 10.31 -9.24
N TYR A 204 22.42 9.67 -8.26
CA TYR A 204 22.16 8.22 -8.32
C TYR A 204 21.30 7.85 -9.53
N VAL A 205 20.20 8.57 -9.78
CA VAL A 205 19.33 8.30 -10.94
C VAL A 205 20.13 8.37 -12.23
N LYS A 206 20.94 9.43 -12.43
CA LYS A 206 21.79 9.59 -13.61
C LYS A 206 22.81 8.48 -13.73
N GLU A 207 23.51 8.15 -12.63
CA GLU A 207 24.49 7.06 -12.61
C GLU A 207 23.88 5.72 -13.04
N GLN A 208 22.68 5.40 -12.53
CA GLN A 208 21.99 4.18 -12.93
C GLN A 208 21.61 4.22 -14.43
N MET A 209 21.12 5.34 -14.91
CA MET A 209 20.79 5.49 -16.34
C MET A 209 22.02 5.41 -17.25
N GLU A 210 23.18 5.83 -16.79
CA GLU A 210 24.46 5.69 -17.50
C GLU A 210 24.97 4.25 -17.51
N LYS A 211 24.73 3.48 -16.44
CA LYS A 211 25.06 2.05 -16.37
C LYS A 211 24.22 1.20 -17.34
N TYR A 212 22.99 1.66 -17.64
CA TYR A 212 22.07 0.95 -18.52
C TYR A 212 21.67 1.85 -19.71
N PRO A 213 22.62 2.12 -20.61
CA PRO A 213 22.40 3.05 -21.73
C PRO A 213 21.38 2.53 -22.74
N ASP A 214 21.25 1.22 -22.87
CA ASP A 214 20.37 0.55 -23.82
C ASP A 214 18.91 0.49 -23.36
N CYS A 215 18.63 0.81 -22.09
CA CYS A 215 17.26 0.93 -21.58
C CYS A 215 16.65 2.27 -22.01
N ASP A 216 15.72 2.25 -22.94
CA ASP A 216 15.01 3.43 -23.44
C ASP A 216 13.77 3.79 -22.61
N LYS A 217 13.36 2.94 -21.68
CA LYS A 217 12.22 3.11 -20.75
C LYS A 217 12.70 3.04 -19.31
N VAL A 218 12.66 4.19 -18.64
CA VAL A 218 13.06 4.34 -17.24
C VAL A 218 11.84 4.69 -16.40
N TRP A 219 11.67 3.96 -15.30
CA TRP A 219 10.59 4.09 -14.34
C TRP A 219 11.18 4.43 -12.98
N LEU A 220 10.72 5.51 -12.36
CA LEU A 220 11.12 5.85 -11.01
C LEU A 220 10.08 5.32 -10.04
N VAL A 221 10.51 4.55 -9.06
CA VAL A 221 9.64 4.02 -8.02
C VAL A 221 10.16 4.46 -6.66
N ALA A 222 9.33 5.11 -5.88
CA ALA A 222 9.65 5.51 -4.52
C ALA A 222 8.41 5.29 -3.63
N HIS A 223 8.60 5.26 -2.31
CA HIS A 223 7.42 5.25 -1.46
C HIS A 223 6.65 6.58 -1.57
N MET A 224 7.34 7.71 -1.69
CA MET A 224 6.74 9.04 -1.86
C MET A 224 7.55 9.90 -2.82
N PHE A 225 6.89 10.80 -3.56
CA PHE A 225 7.48 11.95 -4.21
C PHE A 225 6.80 13.22 -3.69
N ASP A 226 7.43 13.91 -2.74
CA ASP A 226 6.92 15.20 -2.25
C ASP A 226 7.36 16.35 -3.13
N THR A 227 6.50 16.72 -4.06
CA THR A 227 6.78 17.78 -5.05
C THR A 227 7.11 19.15 -4.43
N LYS A 228 6.80 19.36 -3.14
CA LYS A 228 7.14 20.60 -2.43
C LYS A 228 8.56 20.60 -1.88
N GLN A 229 9.11 19.42 -1.64
CA GLN A 229 10.44 19.22 -1.09
C GLN A 229 11.46 18.79 -2.15
N GLU A 230 11.00 18.41 -3.36
CA GLU A 230 11.88 18.04 -4.45
C GLU A 230 12.71 19.22 -5.00
N THR A 231 13.94 18.90 -5.40
CA THR A 231 14.92 19.89 -5.87
C THR A 231 14.63 20.36 -7.29
N ASP A 232 15.18 21.53 -7.66
CA ASP A 232 15.13 22.01 -9.04
C ASP A 232 15.96 21.13 -9.99
N ALA A 233 16.97 20.42 -9.48
CA ALA A 233 17.71 19.41 -10.22
C ALA A 233 16.81 18.24 -10.63
N PHE A 234 15.95 17.75 -9.73
CA PHE A 234 14.99 16.68 -10.04
C PHE A 234 13.94 17.15 -11.05
N LYS A 235 13.41 18.36 -10.90
CA LYS A 235 12.48 18.95 -11.88
C LYS A 235 13.13 19.01 -13.27
N SER A 236 14.36 19.50 -13.34
CA SER A 236 15.14 19.60 -14.59
C SER A 236 15.41 18.23 -15.21
N LEU A 237 15.73 17.22 -14.39
CA LEU A 237 15.91 15.84 -14.83
C LEU A 237 14.63 15.30 -15.47
N LEU A 238 13.49 15.38 -14.77
CA LEU A 238 12.22 14.88 -15.30
C LEU A 238 11.77 15.59 -16.57
N LYS A 239 12.02 16.90 -16.66
CA LYS A 239 11.68 17.71 -17.83
C LYS A 239 12.55 17.40 -19.04
N GLY A 240 13.85 17.19 -18.81
CA GLY A 240 14.84 17.00 -19.88
C GLY A 240 14.99 15.55 -20.35
N GLU A 241 14.87 14.60 -19.44
CA GLU A 241 15.15 13.19 -19.74
C GLU A 241 13.92 12.48 -20.31
N LYS A 242 14.01 12.13 -21.60
CA LYS A 242 12.91 11.49 -22.33
C LYS A 242 12.77 9.99 -22.02
N ARG A 243 13.84 9.33 -21.55
CA ARG A 243 13.79 7.92 -21.16
C ARG A 243 12.94 7.72 -19.91
N ILE A 244 12.85 8.70 -19.00
CA ILE A 244 11.96 8.60 -17.85
C ILE A 244 10.52 8.72 -18.34
N LYS A 245 9.78 7.60 -18.30
CA LYS A 245 8.40 7.50 -18.81
C LYS A 245 7.37 7.88 -17.75
N GLY A 246 7.57 7.47 -16.51
CA GLY A 246 6.62 7.72 -15.42
C GLY A 246 7.19 7.41 -14.05
N LEU A 247 6.39 7.73 -13.03
CA LEU A 247 6.71 7.54 -11.63
C LEU A 247 5.61 6.72 -10.96
N PHE A 248 5.99 5.91 -9.98
CA PHE A 248 5.07 5.16 -9.11
C PHE A 248 5.36 5.49 -7.65
N ALA A 249 4.29 5.71 -6.86
CA ALA A 249 4.44 6.04 -5.44
C ALA A 249 3.27 5.51 -4.59
N GLY A 250 3.55 5.11 -3.35
CA GLY A 250 2.61 4.77 -2.30
C GLY A 250 2.27 5.93 -1.38
N HIS A 251 2.37 5.70 -0.06
CA HIS A 251 2.26 6.66 1.05
C HIS A 251 0.88 7.29 1.25
N THR A 252 0.24 7.72 0.19
CA THR A 252 -1.05 8.42 0.28
C THR A 252 -2.25 7.48 0.46
N HIS A 253 -2.04 6.17 0.33
CA HIS A 253 -3.06 5.13 0.28
C HIS A 253 -4.10 5.33 -0.84
N LYS A 254 -3.80 6.19 -1.82
CA LYS A 254 -4.66 6.48 -2.96
C LYS A 254 -4.19 5.73 -4.19
N CYS A 255 -5.13 5.46 -5.09
CA CYS A 255 -4.86 4.80 -6.37
C CYS A 255 -4.93 5.76 -7.57
N SER A 256 -5.03 7.07 -7.32
CA SER A 256 -5.17 8.09 -8.36
C SER A 256 -3.88 8.34 -9.15
N VAL A 257 -4.02 9.07 -10.25
CA VAL A 257 -2.91 9.52 -11.08
C VAL A 257 -2.71 11.02 -10.92
N ILE A 258 -1.51 11.43 -10.53
CA ILE A 258 -1.13 12.82 -10.38
C ILE A 258 -0.39 13.26 -11.64
N LYS A 259 -0.92 14.26 -12.35
CA LYS A 259 -0.22 14.92 -13.45
C LYS A 259 0.63 16.05 -12.88
N LEU A 260 1.94 15.92 -12.99
CA LEU A 260 2.89 16.95 -12.59
C LEU A 260 2.84 18.14 -13.55
N GLY A 261 3.22 19.32 -13.03
CA GLY A 261 3.29 20.55 -13.82
C GLY A 261 4.36 20.54 -14.92
N ASN A 262 4.37 21.60 -15.72
CA ASN A 262 5.33 21.77 -16.80
C ASN A 262 6.79 21.82 -16.31
N ASP A 263 7.02 22.20 -15.06
CA ASP A 263 8.35 22.18 -14.44
C ASP A 263 8.94 20.78 -14.33
N TYR A 264 8.08 19.77 -14.26
CA TYR A 264 8.41 18.35 -14.28
C TYR A 264 8.22 17.70 -15.65
N GLY A 265 8.10 18.51 -16.73
CA GLY A 265 7.85 18.00 -18.07
C GLY A 265 6.50 17.33 -18.27
N GLY A 266 5.51 17.60 -17.40
CA GLY A 266 4.18 17.00 -17.47
C GLY A 266 4.17 15.50 -17.15
N LYS A 267 5.20 14.97 -16.51
CA LYS A 267 5.26 13.56 -16.08
C LYS A 267 4.09 13.21 -15.17
N ARG A 268 3.84 11.92 -14.99
CA ARG A 268 2.75 11.41 -14.15
C ARG A 268 3.28 10.53 -13.05
N ILE A 269 2.66 10.65 -11.87
CA ILE A 269 2.85 9.71 -10.77
C ILE A 269 1.59 8.86 -10.70
N ALA A 270 1.70 7.55 -10.89
CA ALA A 270 0.65 6.60 -10.63
C ALA A 270 0.76 6.14 -9.17
N GLN A 271 -0.24 6.49 -8.36
CA GLN A 271 -0.28 6.08 -6.95
C GLN A 271 -0.69 4.62 -6.85
N THR A 272 0.01 3.87 -6.00
CA THR A 272 -0.06 2.39 -5.94
C THR A 272 -1.18 1.86 -5.04
N GLY A 273 -1.96 2.76 -4.45
CA GLY A 273 -3.06 2.38 -3.57
C GLY A 273 -2.60 1.93 -2.19
N ASN A 274 -3.28 0.92 -1.65
CA ASN A 274 -2.93 0.31 -0.37
C ASN A 274 -3.57 -1.08 -0.23
N TYR A 275 -3.17 -1.77 0.83
CA TYR A 275 -3.84 -3.00 1.28
C TYR A 275 -4.11 -2.96 2.79
N SER A 276 -4.29 -1.75 3.36
CA SER A 276 -4.38 -1.51 4.81
C SER A 276 -5.58 -0.64 5.16
N TYR A 277 -5.36 0.61 5.51
CA TYR A 277 -6.39 1.55 5.91
C TYR A 277 -6.45 2.75 4.97
N THR A 278 -7.61 3.38 4.87
CA THR A 278 -7.70 4.68 4.20
C THR A 278 -7.09 5.75 5.09
N TYR A 279 -6.46 6.75 4.51
CA TYR A 279 -5.63 7.75 5.19
C TYR A 279 -6.24 8.41 6.44
N TYR A 280 -7.57 8.42 6.60
CA TYR A 280 -8.24 9.08 7.74
C TYR A 280 -9.04 8.16 8.65
N THR A 281 -9.01 6.86 8.49
CA THR A 281 -9.84 5.96 9.31
C THR A 281 -9.35 5.74 10.74
N ALA A 282 -8.17 6.25 11.08
CA ALA A 282 -7.74 6.33 12.49
C ALA A 282 -8.59 7.33 13.31
N ILE A 283 -9.29 8.25 12.64
CA ILE A 283 -10.16 9.26 13.27
C ILE A 283 -11.50 9.29 12.49
N PRO A 284 -12.44 8.38 12.82
CA PRO A 284 -13.70 8.22 12.08
C PRO A 284 -14.51 9.49 11.90
N GLU A 285 -14.43 10.43 12.86
CA GLU A 285 -15.19 11.66 12.86
C GLU A 285 -14.71 12.70 11.80
N THR A 286 -13.52 12.51 11.25
CA THR A 286 -12.91 13.47 10.31
C THR A 286 -12.81 12.94 8.88
N ILE A 287 -13.44 11.80 8.59
CA ILE A 287 -13.35 11.18 7.26
C ILE A 287 -13.98 12.09 6.22
N ASN A 288 -13.15 12.58 5.32
CA ASN A 288 -13.62 13.22 4.10
C ASN A 288 -13.92 12.13 3.05
N MET A 289 -15.19 11.99 2.68
CA MET A 289 -15.63 10.99 1.69
C MET A 289 -14.95 11.14 0.32
N SER A 290 -14.40 12.32 0.00
CA SER A 290 -13.63 12.52 -1.22
C SER A 290 -12.28 11.79 -1.19
N ASP A 291 -11.70 11.63 -0.01
CA ASP A 291 -10.42 10.94 0.15
C ASP A 291 -10.58 9.41 0.14
N VAL A 292 -11.74 8.94 0.56
CA VAL A 292 -12.07 7.50 0.55
C VAL A 292 -12.31 6.98 -0.87
N LYS A 293 -12.80 7.81 -1.77
CA LYS A 293 -13.16 7.42 -3.16
C LYS A 293 -12.02 6.79 -3.96
N ASN A 294 -10.78 7.11 -3.62
CA ASN A 294 -9.60 6.69 -4.35
C ASN A 294 -8.67 5.82 -3.47
N SER A 295 -9.20 5.18 -2.43
CA SER A 295 -8.42 4.36 -1.51
C SER A 295 -9.03 2.96 -1.42
N PHE A 296 -8.67 2.11 -2.37
CA PHE A 296 -9.13 0.72 -2.45
C PHE A 296 -7.97 -0.23 -2.19
N TRP A 297 -8.27 -1.42 -1.70
CA TRP A 297 -7.30 -2.51 -1.62
C TRP A 297 -7.01 -3.06 -3.00
N GLY A 298 -5.76 -2.92 -3.41
CA GLY A 298 -5.36 -3.31 -4.74
C GLY A 298 -3.92 -2.98 -5.07
N PHE A 299 -3.63 -2.94 -6.35
CA PHE A 299 -2.29 -2.71 -6.87
C PHE A 299 -2.34 -2.18 -8.29
N ARG A 300 -1.23 -1.61 -8.77
CA ARG A 300 -1.03 -1.23 -10.16
C ARG A 300 -0.60 -2.43 -10.97
N ASP A 301 -1.24 -2.61 -12.10
CA ASP A 301 -0.85 -3.51 -13.16
C ASP A 301 -0.31 -2.66 -14.32
N LEU A 302 0.99 -2.70 -14.54
CA LEU A 302 1.68 -1.96 -15.59
C LEU A 302 2.04 -2.91 -16.71
N ASN A 303 1.45 -2.70 -17.88
CA ASN A 303 1.71 -3.43 -19.10
C ASN A 303 2.54 -2.56 -20.06
N ILE A 304 3.69 -3.05 -20.47
CA ILE A 304 4.66 -2.33 -21.30
C ILE A 304 4.90 -3.09 -22.60
N THR A 305 4.66 -2.43 -23.71
CA THR A 305 4.97 -2.92 -25.05
C THR A 305 6.04 -2.03 -25.71
N SER A 306 6.41 -2.34 -26.94
CA SER A 306 7.25 -1.44 -27.76
C SER A 306 6.54 -0.10 -28.04
N GLU A 307 5.21 -0.09 -28.12
CA GLU A 307 4.41 1.07 -28.57
C GLU A 307 3.72 1.81 -27.43
N SER A 308 3.50 1.16 -26.30
CA SER A 308 2.74 1.76 -25.20
C SER A 308 3.15 1.26 -23.83
N ALA A 309 2.89 2.05 -22.81
CA ALA A 309 2.89 1.62 -21.42
C ALA A 309 1.60 2.10 -20.75
N ILE A 310 0.82 1.14 -20.29
CA ILE A 310 -0.48 1.38 -19.67
C ILE A 310 -0.47 0.81 -18.27
N SER A 311 -0.81 1.65 -17.28
CA SER A 311 -1.02 1.18 -15.91
C SER A 311 -2.47 1.31 -15.52
N ASN A 312 -3.07 0.18 -15.15
CA ASN A 312 -4.40 0.10 -14.58
C ASN A 312 -4.32 -0.12 -13.06
N TYR A 313 -5.26 0.40 -12.31
CA TYR A 313 -5.42 0.03 -10.92
C TYR A 313 -6.40 -1.13 -10.79
N ILE A 314 -5.93 -2.25 -10.26
CA ILE A 314 -6.74 -3.44 -10.03
C ILE A 314 -7.24 -3.43 -8.59
N ILE A 315 -8.56 -3.40 -8.43
CA ILE A 315 -9.18 -3.57 -7.12
C ILE A 315 -9.19 -5.06 -6.79
N ALA A 316 -8.38 -5.43 -5.82
CA ALA A 316 -8.16 -6.83 -5.47
C ALA A 316 -9.22 -7.40 -4.52
N GLU A 317 -9.86 -6.54 -3.72
CA GLU A 317 -10.87 -6.96 -2.74
C GLU A 317 -12.01 -5.96 -2.66
N THR A 318 -13.22 -6.44 -2.93
CA THR A 318 -14.43 -5.62 -2.92
C THR A 318 -15.04 -5.43 -1.53
N LYS A 319 -14.61 -6.20 -0.54
CA LYS A 319 -15.05 -6.07 0.86
C LYS A 319 -14.29 -5.00 1.64
N GLY A 320 -13.49 -4.23 0.93
CA GLY A 320 -12.62 -3.17 1.45
C GLY A 320 -13.35 -2.08 2.21
N PRO A 321 -12.70 -0.94 2.40
CA PRO A 321 -12.89 -0.15 3.61
C PRO A 321 -14.34 0.13 3.95
N MET A 322 -14.71 -0.13 5.20
CA MET A 322 -15.98 0.25 5.79
C MET A 322 -15.84 1.63 6.45
N VAL A 323 -16.76 2.52 6.17
CA VAL A 323 -16.87 3.80 6.86
C VAL A 323 -18.14 3.77 7.69
N ASN A 324 -18.01 4.00 8.99
CA ASN A 324 -19.14 3.96 9.95
C ASN A 324 -19.96 2.65 9.92
N GLY A 325 -19.29 1.51 9.66
CA GLY A 325 -19.94 0.21 9.57
C GLY A 325 -20.63 -0.09 8.24
N GLU A 326 -20.60 0.84 7.29
CA GLU A 326 -21.12 0.64 5.94
C GLU A 326 -20.00 0.30 4.96
N VAL A 327 -20.22 -0.72 4.14
CA VAL A 327 -19.33 -1.04 3.03
C VAL A 327 -19.43 0.09 1.99
N LEU A 328 -18.31 0.66 1.60
CA LEU A 328 -18.29 1.68 0.55
C LEU A 328 -18.82 1.10 -0.76
N ASP A 329 -19.70 1.85 -1.43
CA ASP A 329 -20.21 1.49 -2.74
C ASP A 329 -19.07 1.51 -3.78
N LEU A 330 -18.54 0.35 -4.08
CA LEU A 330 -17.45 0.15 -5.04
C LEU A 330 -17.89 0.28 -6.51
N LYS A 331 -19.17 0.55 -6.79
CA LYS A 331 -19.65 0.88 -8.15
C LYS A 331 -19.04 2.17 -8.68
N ARG A 332 -18.46 2.99 -7.81
CA ARG A 332 -17.69 4.18 -8.21
C ARG A 332 -16.25 3.81 -8.42
N ARG A 333 -15.93 3.26 -9.53
CA ARG A 333 -14.56 3.13 -9.92
C ARG A 333 -13.96 4.46 -10.24
N THR A 334 -12.79 4.57 -9.80
CA THR A 334 -11.85 5.61 -10.16
C THR A 334 -11.37 5.32 -11.58
N THR A 335 -11.34 6.33 -12.40
CA THR A 335 -10.66 6.30 -13.71
C THR A 335 -9.16 6.38 -13.46
N ASP A 336 -8.58 5.31 -12.92
CA ASP A 336 -7.17 5.31 -12.47
C ASP A 336 -6.23 4.73 -13.50
N SER A 337 -6.71 4.50 -14.68
CA SER A 337 -5.88 4.06 -15.79
C SER A 337 -5.05 5.21 -16.34
N VAL A 338 -3.81 4.94 -16.67
CA VAL A 338 -2.89 5.91 -17.26
C VAL A 338 -2.07 5.28 -18.38
N ARG A 339 -2.07 5.94 -19.53
CA ARG A 339 -1.12 5.66 -20.61
C ARG A 339 0.05 6.63 -20.47
N PHE A 340 1.26 6.12 -20.38
CA PHE A 340 2.47 6.93 -20.23
C PHE A 340 3.03 7.42 -21.56
N TYR A 341 2.92 6.61 -22.61
CA TYR A 341 3.28 6.95 -24.00
C TYR A 341 2.46 6.15 -25.00
#